data_04e1d515bbe258b02959f7152f50af93
#
_entry.id   04e1d515bbe258b02959f7152f50af93
#
_cell.length_a   1.000
_cell.length_b   1.000
_cell.length_c   1.000
_cell.angle_alpha   90.00
_cell.angle_beta   90.00
_cell.angle_gamma   90.00
#
_symmetry.space_group_name_H-M   'P 1'
#
loop_
_entity.id
_entity.type
_entity.pdbx_description
1 polymer ?
#
loop_
_entity_poly.entity_id
_entity_poly.type
_entity_poly.pdbx_seq_one_letter_code
_entity_poly.pdbx_strand_id
1 'polypeptide(L)'
;MSRTYTYLAALNGVICIYFIIHAFLLGRFFVHSRTVRLDVMQGVLIGFGLAFVTAQAYARIKATRVNGWITMFELGLPRNGMLLRAAHAQYFPGPVNAPEEAMYWWANTDGAGHTLSGAYNHIMHFPAGGLPPNRAFWSLTMGNAKNYYVLNPINRNSVNDRTGLIPNADRSIDIYIQNKPPAGHESNWLPAPMDSFILWLRVYLPGQAILDGKYAVPPGCSSEIK
;
A
#
# COMPACT_ATOMS: atom_id res chain seq x y z
N MET A 1 -6.99 4.62 22.04
CA MET A 1 -5.53 4.43 21.81
C MET A 1 -5.11 3.17 22.53
N SER A 2 -4.48 2.21 21.85
CA SER A 2 -4.07 0.97 22.52
C SER A 2 -2.89 1.24 23.49
N ARG A 3 -2.84 0.53 24.63
CA ARG A 3 -1.77 0.63 25.63
C ARG A 3 -0.36 0.46 24.99
N THR A 4 -0.24 -0.37 23.98
CA THR A 4 1.00 -0.61 23.20
C THR A 4 1.54 0.66 22.54
N TYR A 5 0.66 1.53 22.02
CA TYR A 5 1.05 2.81 21.43
C TYR A 5 1.66 3.76 22.44
N THR A 6 1.05 3.83 23.64
CA THR A 6 1.54 4.66 24.72
C THR A 6 2.91 4.20 25.21
N TYR A 7 3.14 2.88 25.29
CA TYR A 7 4.45 2.34 25.69
C TYR A 7 5.55 2.57 24.65
N LEU A 8 5.26 2.41 23.34
CA LEU A 8 6.22 2.69 22.28
C LEU A 8 6.59 4.18 22.20
N ALA A 9 5.60 5.06 22.31
CA ALA A 9 5.83 6.50 22.35
C ALA A 9 6.62 6.92 23.60
N ALA A 10 6.31 6.36 24.76
CA ALA A 10 7.03 6.59 26.00
C ALA A 10 8.48 6.07 25.93
N LEU A 11 8.70 4.88 25.36
CA LEU A 11 10.03 4.30 25.18
C LEU A 11 10.90 5.17 24.24
N ASN A 12 10.35 5.61 23.11
CA ASN A 12 11.06 6.54 22.21
C ASN A 12 11.36 7.87 22.89
N GLY A 13 10.43 8.40 23.68
CA GLY A 13 10.64 9.61 24.48
C GLY A 13 11.78 9.45 25.49
N VAL A 14 11.82 8.35 26.23
CA VAL A 14 12.88 8.04 27.20
C VAL A 14 14.24 7.89 26.52
N ILE A 15 14.30 7.20 25.37
CA ILE A 15 15.53 7.03 24.61
C ILE A 15 16.03 8.38 24.07
N CYS A 16 15.17 9.22 23.51
CA CYS A 16 15.53 10.57 23.06
C CYS A 16 16.04 11.44 24.22
N ILE A 17 15.36 11.41 25.37
CA ILE A 17 15.77 12.15 26.56
C ILE A 17 17.13 11.65 27.06
N TYR A 18 17.37 10.34 27.11
CA TYR A 18 18.65 9.76 27.47
C TYR A 18 19.77 10.28 26.57
N PHE A 19 19.60 10.25 25.25
CA PHE A 19 20.62 10.75 24.32
C PHE A 19 20.82 12.26 24.42
N ILE A 20 19.78 13.05 24.64
CA ILE A 20 19.89 14.51 24.85
C ILE A 20 20.66 14.81 26.13
N ILE A 21 20.32 14.13 27.23
CA ILE A 21 21.03 14.30 28.51
C ILE A 21 22.48 13.86 28.37
N HIS A 22 22.74 12.71 27.74
CA HIS A 22 24.07 12.20 27.54
C HIS A 22 24.90 13.15 26.63
N ALA A 23 24.34 13.66 25.55
CA ALA A 23 24.98 14.65 24.67
C ALA A 23 25.24 15.99 25.43
N PHE A 24 24.30 16.42 26.26
CA PHE A 24 24.44 17.64 27.09
C PHE A 24 25.50 17.49 28.16
N LEU A 25 25.55 16.37 28.88
CA LEU A 25 26.54 16.08 29.91
C LEU A 25 27.94 15.93 29.32
N LEU A 26 28.09 15.22 28.22
CA LEU A 26 29.36 15.08 27.47
C LEU A 26 29.76 16.39 26.83
N GLY A 27 28.83 17.17 26.25
CA GLY A 27 29.11 18.48 25.69
C GLY A 27 29.64 19.51 26.67
N ARG A 28 29.26 19.41 27.95
CA ARG A 28 29.77 20.27 29.01
C ARG A 28 31.24 19.99 29.39
N PHE A 29 31.69 18.74 29.20
CA PHE A 29 33.07 18.33 29.50
C PHE A 29 34.02 18.42 28.27
N PHE A 30 33.50 18.47 27.06
CA PHE A 30 34.30 18.30 25.82
C PHE A 30 33.98 19.29 24.71
N VAL A 31 33.83 20.58 25.01
CA VAL A 31 33.46 21.65 24.05
C VAL A 31 34.41 21.77 22.84
N HIS A 32 35.57 21.06 22.84
CA HIS A 32 36.57 21.16 21.76
C HIS A 32 36.97 19.82 21.12
N SER A 33 36.33 18.70 21.40
CA SER A 33 36.80 17.42 20.93
C SER A 33 36.01 16.87 19.71
N ARG A 34 36.77 16.22 18.82
CA ARG A 34 36.29 15.43 17.69
C ARG A 34 35.22 14.39 18.12
N THR A 35 35.26 13.95 19.36
CA THR A 35 34.39 12.97 20.00
C THR A 35 32.95 13.46 20.12
N VAL A 36 32.68 14.71 20.52
CA VAL A 36 31.32 15.26 20.64
C VAL A 36 30.57 15.26 19.28
N ARG A 37 31.28 15.54 18.18
CA ARG A 37 30.69 15.49 16.83
C ARG A 37 30.30 14.07 16.43
N LEU A 38 31.12 13.08 16.80
CA LEU A 38 30.84 11.67 16.52
C LEU A 38 29.65 11.17 17.36
N ASP A 39 29.57 11.54 18.63
CA ASP A 39 28.47 11.17 19.52
C ASP A 39 27.13 11.76 19.06
N VAL A 40 27.12 13.04 18.62
CA VAL A 40 25.93 13.67 18.04
C VAL A 40 25.52 12.97 16.74
N MET A 41 26.47 12.66 15.85
CA MET A 41 26.17 11.94 14.61
C MET A 41 25.62 10.54 14.89
N GLN A 42 26.18 9.81 15.82
CA GLN A 42 25.68 8.49 16.25
C GLN A 42 24.26 8.60 16.83
N GLY A 43 24.02 9.58 17.71
CA GLY A 43 22.68 9.83 18.27
C GLY A 43 21.64 10.13 17.18
N VAL A 44 21.97 10.94 16.20
CA VAL A 44 21.11 11.24 15.05
C VAL A 44 20.83 9.98 14.24
N LEU A 45 21.85 9.19 13.88
CA LEU A 45 21.70 7.96 13.10
C LEU A 45 20.83 6.92 13.83
N ILE A 46 21.07 6.73 15.13
CA ILE A 46 20.27 5.82 15.97
C ILE A 46 18.82 6.32 16.05
N GLY A 47 18.60 7.63 16.25
CA GLY A 47 17.28 8.24 16.31
C GLY A 47 16.49 8.04 14.99
N PHE A 48 17.13 8.28 13.85
CA PHE A 48 16.53 7.99 12.54
C PHE A 48 16.22 6.51 12.34
N GLY A 49 17.16 5.62 12.72
CA GLY A 49 16.96 4.18 12.63
C GLY A 49 15.76 3.71 13.46
N LEU A 50 15.66 4.16 14.69
CA LEU A 50 14.54 3.84 15.60
C LEU A 50 13.22 4.40 15.06
N ALA A 51 13.18 5.64 14.58
CA ALA A 51 11.99 6.24 13.99
C ALA A 51 11.52 5.45 12.77
N PHE A 52 12.46 5.06 11.88
CA PHE A 52 12.16 4.25 10.72
C PHE A 52 11.61 2.87 11.09
N VAL A 53 12.28 2.15 11.99
CA VAL A 53 11.82 0.82 12.47
C VAL A 53 10.45 0.92 13.14
N THR A 54 10.22 1.97 13.94
CA THR A 54 8.92 2.20 14.59
C THR A 54 7.81 2.45 13.55
N ALA A 55 8.06 3.28 12.54
CA ALA A 55 7.11 3.54 11.47
C ALA A 55 6.79 2.26 10.68
N GLN A 56 7.81 1.45 10.36
CA GLN A 56 7.66 0.17 9.66
C GLN A 56 6.85 -0.85 10.48
N ALA A 57 7.17 -0.99 11.77
CA ALA A 57 6.45 -1.89 12.66
C ALA A 57 4.97 -1.46 12.80
N TYR A 58 4.74 -0.16 12.97
CA TYR A 58 3.40 0.38 13.10
C TYR A 58 2.58 0.25 11.80
N ALA A 59 3.21 0.43 10.65
CA ALA A 59 2.58 0.19 9.34
C ALA A 59 2.11 -1.27 9.21
N ARG A 60 2.94 -2.24 9.61
CA ARG A 60 2.58 -3.66 9.58
C ARG A 60 1.42 -4.01 10.52
N ILE A 61 1.37 -3.38 11.70
CA ILE A 61 0.29 -3.59 12.70
C ILE A 61 -1.03 -2.99 12.23
N LYS A 62 -0.98 -1.83 11.55
CA LYS A 62 -2.19 -1.11 11.09
C LYS A 62 -2.69 -1.57 9.73
N ALA A 63 -1.85 -2.22 8.94
CA ALA A 63 -2.23 -2.73 7.64
C ALA A 63 -3.15 -3.96 7.78
N THR A 64 -4.29 -3.91 7.13
CA THR A 64 -5.16 -5.07 6.92
C THR A 64 -4.70 -5.79 5.66
N ARG A 65 -4.48 -7.10 5.77
CA ARG A 65 -4.03 -7.96 4.67
C ARG A 65 -5.07 -9.02 4.38
N VAL A 66 -5.60 -9.02 3.18
CA VAL A 66 -6.61 -9.98 2.74
C VAL A 66 -6.35 -10.33 1.27
N ASN A 67 -6.26 -11.62 0.96
CA ASN A 67 -6.16 -12.11 -0.43
C ASN A 67 -5.00 -11.50 -1.26
N GLY A 68 -3.84 -11.24 -0.63
CA GLY A 68 -2.70 -10.59 -1.28
C GLY A 68 -2.76 -9.05 -1.28
N TRP A 69 -3.91 -8.47 -0.92
CA TRP A 69 -4.10 -7.03 -0.84
C TRP A 69 -3.75 -6.46 0.53
N ILE A 70 -3.23 -5.24 0.51
CA ILE A 70 -2.95 -4.44 1.70
C ILE A 70 -3.83 -3.19 1.65
N THR A 71 -4.55 -2.91 2.74
CA THR A 71 -5.32 -1.68 2.93
C THR A 71 -5.15 -1.13 4.34
N MET A 72 -5.52 0.12 4.54
CA MET A 72 -5.55 0.78 5.84
C MET A 72 -6.80 1.65 5.93
N PHE A 73 -7.73 1.32 6.82
CA PHE A 73 -9.03 2.00 6.95
C PHE A 73 -8.96 3.41 7.55
N GLU A 74 -7.83 3.77 8.17
CA GLU A 74 -7.66 5.09 8.80
C GLU A 74 -6.88 6.08 7.92
N LEU A 75 -6.78 5.82 6.59
CA LEU A 75 -6.07 6.70 5.65
C LEU A 75 -6.69 8.11 5.60
N GLY A 76 -5.87 9.10 5.33
CA GLY A 76 -6.31 10.46 4.98
C GLY A 76 -7.05 11.25 6.06
N LEU A 77 -7.29 10.70 7.25
CA LEU A 77 -8.04 11.39 8.30
C LEU A 77 -7.22 12.54 8.91
N PRO A 78 -7.80 13.75 9.04
CA PRO A 78 -7.09 14.92 9.61
C PRO A 78 -6.56 14.69 11.04
N ARG A 79 -7.27 13.86 11.84
CA ARG A 79 -6.90 13.52 13.23
C ARG A 79 -5.69 12.58 13.34
N ASN A 80 -5.16 12.05 12.23
CA ASN A 80 -4.04 11.13 12.24
C ASN A 80 -2.76 11.82 12.73
N GLY A 81 -2.14 11.28 13.77
CA GLY A 81 -0.84 11.72 14.26
C GLY A 81 0.30 11.38 13.29
N MET A 82 1.47 12.00 13.50
CA MET A 82 2.64 11.85 12.61
C MET A 82 3.06 10.40 12.39
N LEU A 83 3.05 9.55 13.42
CA LEU A 83 3.44 8.15 13.29
C LEU A 83 2.49 7.37 12.36
N LEU A 84 1.17 7.60 12.45
CA LEU A 84 0.21 6.96 11.58
C LEU A 84 0.37 7.46 10.13
N ARG A 85 0.64 8.74 9.92
CA ARG A 85 0.95 9.30 8.59
C ARG A 85 2.24 8.72 8.01
N ALA A 86 3.29 8.58 8.82
CA ALA A 86 4.53 7.92 8.40
C ALA A 86 4.32 6.43 8.08
N ALA A 87 3.45 5.75 8.83
CA ALA A 87 3.07 4.36 8.56
C ALA A 87 2.29 4.24 7.23
N HIS A 88 1.35 5.15 6.97
CA HIS A 88 0.60 5.17 5.71
C HIS A 88 1.52 5.34 4.49
N ALA A 89 2.51 6.22 4.58
CA ALA A 89 3.44 6.49 3.49
C ALA A 89 4.29 5.28 3.07
N GLN A 90 4.38 4.23 3.90
CA GLN A 90 5.08 2.99 3.54
C GLN A 90 4.35 2.20 2.45
N TYR A 91 3.01 2.25 2.42
CA TYR A 91 2.19 1.52 1.44
C TYR A 91 1.50 2.46 0.46
N PHE A 92 1.18 3.68 0.88
CA PHE A 92 0.43 4.65 0.13
C PHE A 92 1.20 5.98 0.09
N PRO A 93 2.30 6.07 -0.67
CA PRO A 93 3.08 7.28 -0.80
C PRO A 93 2.29 8.35 -1.56
N GLY A 94 2.21 9.54 -0.98
CA GLY A 94 1.50 10.67 -1.57
C GLY A 94 0.21 11.04 -0.84
N PRO A 95 -0.55 12.00 -1.38
CA PRO A 95 -1.82 12.42 -0.81
C PRO A 95 -2.87 11.32 -0.94
N VAL A 96 -3.56 11.03 0.16
CA VAL A 96 -4.67 10.08 0.23
C VAL A 96 -5.89 10.77 0.80
N ASN A 97 -7.05 10.41 0.30
CA ASN A 97 -8.33 10.94 0.74
C ASN A 97 -8.79 10.25 2.04
N ALA A 98 -9.74 10.86 2.73
CA ALA A 98 -10.45 10.20 3.81
C ALA A 98 -11.24 8.99 3.29
N PRO A 99 -11.50 7.97 4.13
CA PRO A 99 -12.16 6.74 3.67
C PRO A 99 -13.52 6.95 3.01
N GLU A 100 -14.25 7.98 3.45
CA GLU A 100 -15.57 8.33 2.89
C GLU A 100 -15.49 8.85 1.45
N GLU A 101 -14.32 9.39 1.06
CA GLU A 101 -14.06 9.87 -0.30
C GLU A 101 -13.41 8.81 -1.16
N ALA A 102 -12.41 8.08 -0.63
CA ALA A 102 -11.77 7.00 -1.39
C ALA A 102 -11.11 5.97 -0.48
N MET A 103 -11.27 4.70 -0.85
CA MET A 103 -10.54 3.59 -0.27
C MET A 103 -9.53 3.02 -1.25
N TYR A 104 -8.42 2.53 -0.69
CA TYR A 104 -7.26 2.09 -1.45
C TYR A 104 -6.80 0.70 -1.03
N TRP A 105 -6.49 -0.14 -2.00
CA TRP A 105 -5.81 -1.42 -1.80
C TRP A 105 -4.59 -1.47 -2.71
N TRP A 106 -3.54 -2.05 -2.20
CA TRP A 106 -2.27 -2.24 -2.88
C TRP A 106 -1.86 -3.71 -2.83
N ALA A 107 -1.39 -4.27 -3.93
CA ALA A 107 -0.88 -5.63 -3.98
C ALA A 107 0.40 -5.71 -4.83
N ASN A 108 1.36 -6.48 -4.33
CA ASN A 108 2.54 -6.92 -5.06
C ASN A 108 2.67 -8.45 -5.05
N THR A 109 1.70 -9.12 -4.44
CA THR A 109 1.61 -10.58 -4.38
C THR A 109 0.21 -11.03 -4.80
N ASP A 110 0.11 -12.26 -5.28
CA ASP A 110 -1.17 -12.92 -5.52
C ASP A 110 -1.80 -13.39 -4.20
N GLY A 111 -2.97 -14.05 -4.29
CA GLY A 111 -3.67 -14.61 -3.13
C GLY A 111 -2.91 -15.73 -2.41
N ALA A 112 -1.94 -16.36 -3.07
CA ALA A 112 -1.07 -17.39 -2.52
C ALA A 112 0.26 -16.84 -1.96
N GLY A 113 0.52 -15.53 -2.13
CA GLY A 113 1.72 -14.85 -1.63
C GLY A 113 2.89 -14.83 -2.62
N HIS A 114 2.71 -15.29 -3.86
CA HIS A 114 3.75 -15.17 -4.89
C HIS A 114 3.81 -13.76 -5.44
N THR A 115 5.00 -13.28 -5.75
CA THR A 115 5.20 -11.95 -6.35
C THR A 115 4.50 -11.86 -7.71
N LEU A 116 3.72 -10.80 -7.91
CA LEU A 116 3.09 -10.50 -9.19
C LEU A 116 4.16 -10.20 -10.25
N SER A 117 4.11 -10.94 -11.37
CA SER A 117 5.07 -10.82 -12.46
C SER A 117 4.39 -11.14 -13.79
N GLY A 118 4.65 -10.34 -14.83
CA GLY A 118 4.12 -10.59 -16.17
C GLY A 118 4.81 -11.73 -16.92
N ALA A 119 5.74 -12.45 -16.27
CA ALA A 119 6.18 -13.74 -16.75
C ALA A 119 5.05 -14.79 -16.70
N TYR A 120 4.00 -14.53 -15.91
CA TYR A 120 2.81 -15.35 -15.77
C TYR A 120 1.58 -14.61 -16.27
N ASN A 121 0.56 -15.36 -16.66
CA ASN A 121 -0.77 -14.81 -16.92
C ASN A 121 -1.56 -14.81 -15.61
N HIS A 122 -2.20 -13.69 -15.29
CA HIS A 122 -3.00 -13.55 -14.10
C HIS A 122 -4.44 -13.20 -14.47
N ILE A 123 -5.40 -13.73 -13.73
CA ILE A 123 -6.81 -13.39 -13.84
C ILE A 123 -7.31 -12.88 -12.50
N MET A 124 -7.87 -11.70 -12.47
CA MET A 124 -8.62 -11.19 -11.33
C MET A 124 -10.11 -11.37 -11.59
N HIS A 125 -10.71 -12.27 -10.83
CA HIS A 125 -12.11 -12.66 -11.00
C HIS A 125 -13.00 -11.93 -10.00
N PHE A 126 -13.98 -11.18 -10.51
CA PHE A 126 -15.07 -10.62 -9.74
C PHE A 126 -16.34 -11.45 -9.96
N PRO A 127 -16.88 -12.14 -8.94
CA PRO A 127 -18.12 -12.87 -9.07
C PRO A 127 -19.30 -11.94 -9.44
N ALA A 128 -20.38 -12.48 -9.93
CA ALA A 128 -21.59 -11.70 -10.24
C ALA A 128 -22.02 -10.84 -9.04
N GLY A 129 -22.12 -9.52 -9.25
CA GLY A 129 -22.42 -8.56 -8.17
C GLY A 129 -21.27 -8.30 -7.20
N GLY A 130 -20.07 -8.86 -7.43
CA GLY A 130 -18.89 -8.73 -6.56
C GLY A 130 -18.00 -7.53 -6.87
N LEU A 131 -18.35 -6.66 -7.81
CA LEU A 131 -17.62 -5.43 -8.06
C LEU A 131 -17.62 -4.52 -6.82
N PRO A 132 -16.58 -3.68 -6.62
CA PRO A 132 -16.51 -2.79 -5.48
C PRO A 132 -17.73 -1.86 -5.41
N PRO A 133 -18.56 -1.92 -4.34
CA PRO A 133 -19.72 -1.05 -4.22
C PRO A 133 -19.25 0.41 -4.06
N ASN A 134 -19.73 1.29 -4.93
CA ASN A 134 -19.34 2.68 -4.97
C ASN A 134 -20.49 3.57 -5.49
N ARG A 135 -20.38 4.88 -5.25
CA ARG A 135 -21.31 5.89 -5.79
C ARG A 135 -20.67 6.77 -6.86
N ALA A 136 -19.37 6.61 -7.10
CA ALA A 136 -18.65 7.33 -8.16
C ALA A 136 -18.05 6.35 -9.18
N PHE A 137 -16.92 5.74 -8.88
CA PHE A 137 -16.27 4.74 -9.73
C PHE A 137 -15.20 3.96 -8.93
N TRP A 138 -14.78 2.83 -9.49
CA TRP A 138 -13.59 2.11 -9.04
C TRP A 138 -12.56 2.03 -10.17
N SER A 139 -11.30 1.77 -9.83
CA SER A 139 -10.21 1.67 -10.79
C SER A 139 -9.16 0.68 -10.30
N LEU A 140 -8.82 -0.29 -11.15
CA LEU A 140 -7.67 -1.17 -10.98
C LEU A 140 -6.54 -0.65 -11.88
N THR A 141 -5.44 -0.24 -11.27
CA THR A 141 -4.33 0.42 -11.96
C THR A 141 -3.06 -0.43 -11.88
N MET A 142 -2.34 -0.53 -12.99
CA MET A 142 -1.04 -1.19 -13.12
C MET A 142 0.10 -0.23 -12.79
N GLY A 143 1.03 -0.68 -11.98
CA GLY A 143 2.31 0.00 -11.74
C GLY A 143 3.49 -0.98 -11.83
N ASN A 144 4.67 -0.49 -12.17
CA ASN A 144 5.88 -1.28 -12.02
C ASN A 144 6.28 -1.37 -10.53
N ALA A 145 7.29 -2.18 -10.20
CA ALA A 145 7.78 -2.35 -8.83
C ALA A 145 8.25 -1.05 -8.14
N LYS A 146 8.44 0.05 -8.91
CA LYS A 146 8.83 1.38 -8.40
C LYS A 146 7.67 2.36 -8.30
N ASN A 147 6.41 1.90 -8.43
CA ASN A 147 5.19 2.71 -8.42
C ASN A 147 5.02 3.69 -9.61
N TYR A 148 5.66 3.43 -10.75
CA TYR A 148 5.45 4.21 -11.97
C TYR A 148 4.49 3.50 -12.92
N TYR A 149 3.76 4.26 -13.72
CA TYR A 149 2.97 3.70 -14.81
C TYR A 149 3.85 2.97 -15.82
N VAL A 150 3.28 1.91 -16.39
CA VAL A 150 3.95 1.06 -17.37
C VAL A 150 3.52 1.46 -18.77
N LEU A 151 4.49 1.82 -19.62
CA LEU A 151 4.20 2.05 -21.04
C LEU A 151 3.77 0.73 -21.68
N ASN A 152 2.69 0.77 -22.44
CA ASN A 152 2.14 -0.40 -23.10
C ASN A 152 1.54 -0.03 -24.47
N PRO A 153 1.38 -1.00 -25.40
CA PRO A 153 1.00 -0.72 -26.78
C PRO A 153 -0.36 -0.05 -26.98
N ILE A 154 -1.28 -0.20 -26.02
CA ILE A 154 -2.64 0.36 -26.09
C ILE A 154 -2.84 1.55 -25.15
N ASN A 155 -1.77 2.02 -24.51
CA ASN A 155 -1.77 3.13 -23.56
C ASN A 155 -2.82 2.96 -22.44
N ARG A 156 -3.06 1.71 -22.00
CA ARG A 156 -4.02 1.36 -20.94
C ARG A 156 -3.28 1.04 -19.66
N ASN A 157 -3.29 1.95 -18.69
CA ASN A 157 -2.68 1.76 -17.37
C ASN A 157 -3.69 1.37 -16.29
N SER A 158 -4.97 1.41 -16.60
CA SER A 158 -6.04 1.00 -15.68
C SER A 158 -7.25 0.46 -16.42
N VAL A 159 -8.02 -0.34 -15.70
CA VAL A 159 -9.39 -0.73 -16.04
C VAL A 159 -10.32 -0.28 -14.91
N ASN A 160 -11.55 0.07 -15.26
CA ASN A 160 -12.53 0.61 -14.34
C ASN A 160 -13.96 0.32 -14.85
N ASP A 161 -14.98 0.74 -14.13
CA ASP A 161 -16.38 0.59 -14.50
C ASP A 161 -16.80 1.32 -15.80
N ARG A 162 -15.95 2.23 -16.31
CA ARG A 162 -16.18 2.99 -17.56
C ARG A 162 -15.35 2.48 -18.75
N THR A 163 -14.52 1.46 -18.53
CA THR A 163 -13.62 0.91 -19.59
C THR A 163 -14.38 0.08 -20.64
N GLY A 164 -15.64 -0.28 -20.38
CA GLY A 164 -16.40 -1.17 -21.25
C GLY A 164 -16.01 -2.63 -21.07
N LEU A 165 -15.83 -3.06 -19.83
CA LEU A 165 -15.57 -4.46 -19.48
C LEU A 165 -16.72 -5.34 -19.92
N ILE A 166 -16.42 -6.49 -20.52
CA ILE A 166 -17.42 -7.47 -20.99
C ILE A 166 -17.59 -8.53 -19.90
N PRO A 167 -18.78 -8.69 -19.32
CA PRO A 167 -19.05 -9.74 -18.36
C PRO A 167 -19.12 -11.11 -19.00
N ASN A 168 -18.83 -12.14 -18.23
CA ASN A 168 -19.06 -13.53 -18.57
C ASN A 168 -20.58 -13.85 -18.61
N ALA A 169 -20.95 -15.04 -19.11
CA ALA A 169 -22.36 -15.47 -19.22
C ALA A 169 -23.08 -15.51 -17.86
N ASP A 170 -22.37 -15.78 -16.77
CA ASP A 170 -22.86 -15.76 -15.39
C ASP A 170 -22.85 -14.37 -14.73
N ARG A 171 -22.51 -13.30 -15.48
CA ARG A 171 -22.35 -11.93 -15.05
C ARG A 171 -21.13 -11.67 -14.13
N SER A 172 -20.23 -12.63 -13.99
CA SER A 172 -18.92 -12.39 -13.39
C SER A 172 -18.05 -11.55 -14.36
N ILE A 173 -16.97 -10.95 -13.85
CA ILE A 173 -16.02 -10.18 -14.65
C ILE A 173 -14.62 -10.70 -14.39
N ASP A 174 -13.94 -11.11 -15.45
CA ASP A 174 -12.53 -11.47 -15.42
C ASP A 174 -11.71 -10.32 -15.98
N ILE A 175 -10.69 -9.89 -15.26
CA ILE A 175 -9.68 -8.95 -15.72
C ILE A 175 -8.40 -9.74 -15.98
N TYR A 176 -7.97 -9.74 -17.24
CA TYR A 176 -6.76 -10.44 -17.68
C TYR A 176 -5.55 -9.53 -17.51
N ILE A 177 -4.65 -9.89 -16.59
CA ILE A 177 -3.46 -9.12 -16.24
C ILE A 177 -2.25 -9.89 -16.74
N GLN A 178 -1.77 -9.55 -17.93
CA GLN A 178 -0.72 -10.29 -18.61
C GLN A 178 0.00 -9.42 -19.65
N ASN A 179 1.20 -9.86 -20.07
CA ASN A 179 2.02 -9.09 -20.99
C ASN A 179 1.45 -9.04 -22.41
N LYS A 180 0.95 -10.17 -22.91
CA LYS A 180 0.37 -10.27 -24.26
C LYS A 180 -1.15 -10.15 -24.22
N PRO A 181 -1.79 -9.56 -25.24
CA PRO A 181 -3.25 -9.48 -25.29
C PRO A 181 -3.89 -10.89 -25.26
N PRO A 182 -4.91 -11.11 -24.44
CA PRO A 182 -5.67 -12.37 -24.41
C PRO A 182 -6.60 -12.42 -25.63
N ALA A 183 -6.48 -13.43 -26.48
CA ALA A 183 -7.30 -13.56 -27.67
C ALA A 183 -8.79 -13.62 -27.31
N GLY A 184 -9.59 -12.71 -27.86
CA GLY A 184 -11.03 -12.63 -27.62
C GLY A 184 -11.44 -11.95 -26.31
N HIS A 185 -10.49 -11.51 -25.50
CA HIS A 185 -10.74 -10.85 -24.19
C HIS A 185 -10.01 -9.51 -24.05
N GLU A 186 -9.68 -8.86 -25.16
CA GLU A 186 -8.88 -7.63 -25.19
C GLU A 186 -9.57 -6.47 -24.46
N SER A 187 -10.91 -6.46 -24.41
CA SER A 187 -11.68 -5.45 -23.68
C SER A 187 -11.39 -5.49 -22.16
N ASN A 188 -11.15 -6.69 -21.62
CA ASN A 188 -10.89 -6.92 -20.21
C ASN A 188 -9.39 -7.04 -19.88
N TRP A 189 -8.52 -6.67 -20.82
CA TRP A 189 -7.08 -6.78 -20.65
C TRP A 189 -6.48 -5.56 -19.96
N LEU A 190 -5.70 -5.78 -18.93
CA LEU A 190 -4.81 -4.82 -18.30
C LEU A 190 -3.37 -5.25 -18.59
N PRO A 191 -2.65 -4.55 -19.50
CA PRO A 191 -1.30 -4.91 -19.90
C PRO A 191 -0.32 -4.88 -18.72
N ALA A 192 0.40 -5.97 -18.49
CA ALA A 192 1.45 -6.09 -17.48
C ALA A 192 2.85 -6.04 -18.10
N PRO A 193 3.86 -5.45 -17.42
CA PRO A 193 5.25 -5.58 -17.83
C PRO A 193 5.71 -7.04 -17.66
N MET A 194 6.78 -7.44 -18.35
CA MET A 194 7.36 -8.79 -18.15
C MET A 194 7.95 -8.98 -16.76
N ASP A 195 8.44 -7.90 -16.16
CA ASP A 195 9.00 -7.89 -14.81
C ASP A 195 7.92 -7.94 -13.73
N SER A 196 8.35 -7.81 -12.47
CA SER A 196 7.44 -7.66 -11.33
C SER A 196 6.63 -6.37 -11.41
N PHE A 197 5.39 -6.45 -10.98
CA PHE A 197 4.46 -5.34 -11.00
C PHE A 197 3.66 -5.24 -9.70
N ILE A 198 2.95 -4.14 -9.57
CA ILE A 198 2.02 -3.87 -8.47
C ILE A 198 0.66 -3.50 -9.04
N LEU A 199 -0.35 -3.73 -8.22
CA LEU A 199 -1.73 -3.34 -8.51
C LEU A 199 -2.24 -2.36 -7.45
N TRP A 200 -2.97 -1.35 -7.91
CA TRP A 200 -3.71 -0.42 -7.09
C TRP A 200 -5.20 -0.55 -7.40
N LEU A 201 -5.99 -0.99 -6.43
CA LEU A 201 -7.44 -0.87 -6.50
C LEU A 201 -7.85 0.38 -5.72
N ARG A 202 -8.57 1.28 -6.38
CA ARG A 202 -9.12 2.50 -5.80
C ARG A 202 -10.62 2.48 -5.95
N VAL A 203 -11.34 2.85 -4.91
CA VAL A 203 -12.79 2.94 -4.93
C VAL A 203 -13.20 4.32 -4.40
N TYR A 204 -13.82 5.11 -5.26
CA TYR A 204 -14.24 6.48 -4.96
C TYR A 204 -15.69 6.52 -4.54
N LEU A 205 -15.99 7.29 -3.49
CA LEU A 205 -17.27 7.31 -2.77
C LEU A 205 -17.73 5.88 -2.45
N PRO A 206 -16.92 5.13 -1.68
CA PRO A 206 -17.16 3.71 -1.43
C PRO A 206 -18.50 3.49 -0.72
N GLY A 207 -19.11 2.36 -1.02
CA GLY A 207 -20.33 1.91 -0.35
C GLY A 207 -20.06 1.49 1.10
N GLN A 208 -21.12 1.44 1.90
CA GLN A 208 -21.04 1.16 3.34
C GLN A 208 -20.35 -0.17 3.66
N ALA A 209 -20.53 -1.19 2.82
CA ALA A 209 -19.87 -2.49 3.01
C ALA A 209 -18.33 -2.40 2.98
N ILE A 210 -17.77 -1.46 2.20
CA ILE A 210 -16.34 -1.20 2.18
C ILE A 210 -15.92 -0.45 3.46
N LEU A 211 -16.65 0.59 3.85
CA LEU A 211 -16.35 1.39 5.04
C LEU A 211 -16.43 0.56 6.33
N ASP A 212 -17.34 -0.40 6.37
CA ASP A 212 -17.49 -1.36 7.48
C ASP A 212 -16.46 -2.50 7.46
N GLY A 213 -15.59 -2.57 6.43
CA GLY A 213 -14.65 -3.67 6.26
C GLY A 213 -15.29 -5.02 5.91
N LYS A 214 -16.53 -5.03 5.45
CA LYS A 214 -17.28 -6.24 5.06
C LYS A 214 -17.08 -6.65 3.61
N TYR A 215 -16.62 -5.74 2.76
CA TYR A 215 -16.31 -6.04 1.38
C TYR A 215 -14.98 -6.80 1.28
N ALA A 216 -15.03 -8.02 0.80
CA ALA A 216 -13.85 -8.81 0.50
C ALA A 216 -13.40 -8.53 -0.94
N VAL A 217 -12.24 -7.88 -1.09
CA VAL A 217 -11.59 -7.76 -2.40
C VAL A 217 -11.23 -9.17 -2.88
N PRO A 218 -11.59 -9.55 -4.13
CA PRO A 218 -11.22 -10.86 -4.66
C PRO A 218 -9.71 -11.09 -4.56
N PRO A 219 -9.24 -12.36 -4.51
CA PRO A 219 -7.81 -12.65 -4.57
C PRO A 219 -7.18 -11.92 -5.76
N GLY A 220 -6.13 -11.19 -5.48
CA GLY A 220 -5.36 -10.56 -6.54
C GLY A 220 -4.68 -11.62 -7.37
N CYS A 221 -5.34 -12.09 -8.41
CA CYS A 221 -4.84 -13.01 -9.41
C CYS A 221 -4.62 -14.46 -8.96
N SER A 222 -5.24 -15.38 -9.67
CA SER A 222 -4.73 -16.75 -9.79
C SER A 222 -3.72 -16.77 -10.96
N SER A 223 -2.50 -17.25 -10.74
CA SER A 223 -1.54 -17.44 -11.82
C SER A 223 -1.89 -18.73 -12.57
N GLU A 224 -2.23 -18.62 -13.86
CA GLU A 224 -2.14 -19.76 -14.76
C GLU A 224 -0.71 -19.82 -15.30
N ILE A 225 -0.09 -21.00 -15.14
CA ILE A 225 1.24 -21.27 -15.70
C ILE A 225 1.09 -21.30 -17.23
N LYS A 226 1.95 -20.53 -17.92
CA LYS A 226 2.10 -20.62 -19.38
C LYS A 226 2.59 -21.97 -19.81
#